data_450c4dec5d7d96cdf26b21f0bf4cfb9b
#
_entry.id   450c4dec5d7d96cdf26b21f0bf4cfb9b
#
_cell.length_a   1.000
_cell.length_b   1.000
_cell.length_c   1.000
_cell.angle_alpha   90.00
_cell.angle_beta   90.00
_cell.angle_gamma   90.00
#
_symmetry.space_group_name_H-M   'P 1'
#
loop_
_entity.id
_entity.type
_entity.pdbx_description
1 polymer ?
#
loop_
_entity_poly.entity_id
_entity_poly.type
_entity_poly.pdbx_seq_one_letter_code
_entity_poly.pdbx_strand_id
1 'polypeptide(L)'
;MLEQRLKNDYLVVSMSFEGIGDEVFLKEKTFSKVFIELMAESLEFTNEEESKRLLGYENDIDNLRDLSKLITRFVRDSKKDVILFIDEVDKNSNNQLFLSFLGMLRNKYLLRQQGKDKTFSSVILAGVYDIKNLKLKFRNEDEKKYNSPWNIAVDFDIDMKFNEKEIESMLKEYSSEKNVIMNTRNIAQLLYRYTSGYPFLVTRICKIIDEKLNKENLEWTEEYIIKANKILLSERNTLFEDLIKNVENNEELKDYIFDLIMNGEEKSFNLDNPIINLGNVFGYFINKDGKVKISNRIFEQRLYNYYSSKLENKVDMSSYNFKENFITSTGLDFKKILLRFQQFIKEEYSSIDSKFIEREGRLLFLAFIKPIINGIGFDFKEVQISEEKRLDVVITYLKEKYLVELKIWRGEEYHKKGLKQLSDYLEINELDCGYLIIYNFNKTKEYKSETIMVDSKKIFAIWV
;
A
#
# COMPACT_ATOMS: atom_id res chain seq x y z
N MET A 1 4.94 -14.00 -18.41
CA MET A 1 6.43 -13.93 -18.45
C MET A 1 7.10 -15.23 -17.93
N LEU A 2 6.85 -15.67 -16.68
CA LEU A 2 7.42 -16.92 -16.15
C LEU A 2 6.98 -18.14 -16.98
N GLU A 3 5.70 -18.27 -17.27
CA GLU A 3 5.14 -19.31 -18.13
C GLU A 3 5.85 -19.42 -19.49
N GLN A 4 6.08 -18.28 -20.16
CA GLN A 4 6.77 -18.28 -21.47
C GLN A 4 8.21 -18.80 -21.39
N ARG A 5 8.91 -18.52 -20.28
CA ARG A 5 10.28 -19.04 -20.08
C ARG A 5 10.30 -20.53 -19.82
N LEU A 6 9.28 -21.06 -19.16
CA LEU A 6 9.22 -22.49 -18.78
C LEU A 6 8.72 -23.40 -19.91
N LYS A 7 7.98 -22.89 -20.91
CA LYS A 7 7.39 -23.69 -22.02
C LYS A 7 8.42 -24.51 -22.81
N ASN A 8 9.67 -24.08 -22.87
CA ASN A 8 10.70 -24.83 -23.61
C ASN A 8 11.07 -26.16 -22.90
N ASP A 9 11.13 -26.15 -21.58
CA ASP A 9 11.62 -27.27 -20.77
C ASP A 9 10.50 -28.09 -20.14
N TYR A 10 9.34 -27.48 -19.88
CA TYR A 10 8.21 -28.07 -19.17
C TYR A 10 6.93 -28.01 -19.99
N LEU A 11 6.00 -28.91 -19.67
CA LEU A 11 4.60 -28.77 -20.06
C LEU A 11 3.93 -27.88 -18.99
N VAL A 12 3.55 -26.66 -19.37
CA VAL A 12 2.93 -25.70 -18.47
C VAL A 12 1.43 -25.74 -18.64
N VAL A 13 0.71 -26.05 -17.56
CA VAL A 13 -0.74 -25.97 -17.44
C VAL A 13 -1.05 -24.73 -16.59
N SER A 14 -1.72 -23.74 -17.19
CA SER A 14 -2.03 -22.47 -16.53
C SER A 14 -3.53 -22.24 -16.57
N MET A 15 -4.16 -22.11 -15.40
CA MET A 15 -5.60 -21.93 -15.27
C MET A 15 -5.92 -20.85 -14.24
N SER A 16 -7.14 -20.32 -14.27
CA SER A 16 -7.67 -19.42 -13.25
C SER A 16 -8.98 -19.97 -12.69
N PHE A 17 -9.20 -19.77 -11.41
CA PHE A 17 -10.50 -20.00 -10.80
C PHE A 17 -11.42 -18.77 -10.89
N GLU A 18 -10.98 -17.72 -11.58
CA GLU A 18 -11.85 -16.60 -11.91
C GLU A 18 -13.02 -17.04 -12.81
N GLY A 19 -14.22 -16.59 -12.50
CA GLY A 19 -15.42 -16.95 -13.27
C GLY A 19 -16.02 -18.32 -12.97
N ILE A 20 -15.38 -19.16 -12.16
CA ILE A 20 -15.97 -20.40 -11.67
C ILE A 20 -16.99 -20.08 -10.59
N GLY A 21 -18.25 -20.51 -10.80
CA GLY A 21 -19.31 -20.30 -9.80
C GLY A 21 -19.10 -21.12 -8.53
N ASP A 22 -19.55 -20.61 -7.39
CA ASP A 22 -19.43 -21.25 -6.09
C ASP A 22 -20.04 -22.68 -6.05
N GLU A 23 -21.05 -22.95 -6.88
CA GLU A 23 -21.71 -24.26 -6.99
C GLU A 23 -20.76 -25.38 -7.43
N VAL A 24 -19.72 -25.07 -8.20
CA VAL A 24 -18.70 -26.03 -8.64
C VAL A 24 -17.95 -26.61 -7.44
N PHE A 25 -17.75 -25.81 -6.40
CA PHE A 25 -17.05 -26.19 -5.18
C PHE A 25 -17.94 -26.92 -4.14
N LEU A 26 -19.20 -27.20 -4.45
CA LEU A 26 -20.11 -27.92 -3.57
C LEU A 26 -20.01 -29.46 -3.72
N LYS A 27 -19.59 -29.94 -4.91
CA LYS A 27 -19.57 -31.38 -5.21
C LYS A 27 -18.25 -31.81 -5.82
N GLU A 28 -17.62 -32.84 -5.25
CA GLU A 28 -16.35 -33.40 -5.74
C GLU A 28 -16.38 -33.74 -7.24
N LYS A 29 -17.48 -34.34 -7.71
CA LYS A 29 -17.66 -34.72 -9.10
C LYS A 29 -17.62 -33.50 -10.03
N THR A 30 -18.40 -32.46 -9.72
CA THR A 30 -18.47 -31.24 -10.52
C THR A 30 -17.13 -30.52 -10.55
N PHE A 31 -16.52 -30.33 -9.38
CA PHE A 31 -15.21 -29.72 -9.25
C PHE A 31 -14.13 -30.46 -10.05
N SER A 32 -14.10 -31.81 -9.92
CA SER A 32 -13.08 -32.62 -10.59
C SER A 32 -13.19 -32.57 -12.10
N LYS A 33 -14.42 -32.53 -12.65
CA LYS A 33 -14.66 -32.37 -14.07
C LYS A 33 -14.23 -31.01 -14.56
N VAL A 34 -14.70 -29.94 -13.93
CA VAL A 34 -14.33 -28.56 -14.29
C VAL A 34 -12.80 -28.37 -14.20
N PHE A 35 -12.15 -28.95 -13.21
CA PHE A 35 -10.69 -28.89 -13.10
C PHE A 35 -9.99 -29.51 -14.31
N ILE A 36 -10.51 -30.63 -14.85
CA ILE A 36 -9.96 -31.28 -16.04
C ILE A 36 -10.24 -30.43 -17.29
N GLU A 37 -11.44 -29.90 -17.42
CA GLU A 37 -11.80 -28.99 -18.50
C GLU A 37 -10.85 -27.80 -18.56
N LEU A 38 -10.59 -27.14 -17.42
CA LEU A 38 -9.62 -26.03 -17.33
C LEU A 38 -8.19 -26.45 -17.68
N MET A 39 -7.76 -27.67 -17.26
CA MET A 39 -6.46 -28.19 -17.68
C MET A 39 -6.40 -28.37 -19.21
N ALA A 40 -7.48 -28.90 -19.81
CA ALA A 40 -7.56 -29.15 -21.24
C ALA A 40 -7.61 -27.84 -22.04
N GLU A 41 -8.43 -26.87 -21.63
CA GLU A 41 -8.51 -25.52 -22.22
C GLU A 41 -7.16 -24.80 -22.19
N SER A 42 -6.43 -24.91 -21.09
CA SER A 42 -5.07 -24.34 -20.96
C SER A 42 -4.10 -24.87 -22.03
N LEU A 43 -4.33 -26.08 -22.52
CA LEU A 43 -3.46 -26.74 -23.51
C LEU A 43 -4.02 -26.70 -24.94
N GLU A 44 -5.24 -26.26 -25.15
CA GLU A 44 -5.94 -26.31 -26.43
C GLU A 44 -5.12 -25.71 -27.58
N PHE A 45 -4.52 -24.54 -27.37
CA PHE A 45 -3.74 -23.83 -28.38
C PHE A 45 -2.25 -24.14 -28.37
N THR A 46 -1.75 -24.81 -27.31
CA THR A 46 -0.31 -25.06 -27.15
C THR A 46 0.07 -26.53 -27.33
N ASN A 47 -0.84 -27.43 -27.01
CA ASN A 47 -0.66 -28.88 -27.13
C ASN A 47 -2.02 -29.58 -27.25
N GLU A 48 -2.62 -29.54 -28.45
CA GLU A 48 -3.95 -30.06 -28.74
C GLU A 48 -4.07 -31.58 -28.47
N GLU A 49 -2.99 -32.36 -28.64
CA GLU A 49 -2.96 -33.79 -28.34
C GLU A 49 -3.24 -34.07 -26.88
N GLU A 50 -2.52 -33.34 -25.98
CA GLU A 50 -2.70 -33.47 -24.54
C GLU A 50 -4.05 -32.94 -24.06
N SER A 51 -4.55 -31.86 -24.66
CA SER A 51 -5.90 -31.33 -24.39
C SER A 51 -6.98 -32.37 -24.70
N LYS A 52 -6.97 -32.96 -25.87
CA LYS A 52 -7.93 -34.02 -26.26
C LYS A 52 -7.83 -35.26 -25.36
N ARG A 53 -6.61 -35.61 -24.97
CA ARG A 53 -6.39 -36.73 -24.04
C ARG A 53 -7.03 -36.48 -22.66
N LEU A 54 -6.91 -35.25 -22.13
CA LEU A 54 -7.55 -34.88 -20.85
C LEU A 54 -9.07 -34.96 -20.94
N LEU A 55 -9.68 -34.38 -21.98
CA LEU A 55 -11.14 -34.43 -22.18
C LEU A 55 -11.68 -35.88 -22.32
N GLY A 56 -10.87 -36.79 -22.86
CA GLY A 56 -11.21 -38.21 -22.94
C GLY A 56 -11.45 -38.91 -21.61
N TYR A 57 -10.94 -38.35 -20.51
CA TYR A 57 -11.08 -38.90 -19.15
C TYR A 57 -12.23 -38.30 -18.35
N GLU A 58 -12.92 -37.27 -18.84
CA GLU A 58 -13.94 -36.51 -18.07
C GLU A 58 -15.07 -37.38 -17.53
N ASN A 59 -15.49 -38.40 -18.30
CA ASN A 59 -16.60 -39.29 -17.93
C ASN A 59 -16.26 -40.31 -16.85
N ASP A 60 -14.98 -40.54 -16.57
CA ASP A 60 -14.48 -41.56 -15.64
C ASP A 60 -14.24 -41.00 -14.22
N ILE A 61 -14.66 -39.75 -13.93
CA ILE A 61 -14.33 -39.05 -12.71
C ILE A 61 -15.57 -38.70 -11.90
N ASP A 62 -15.62 -39.23 -10.69
CA ASP A 62 -16.71 -39.01 -9.75
C ASP A 62 -16.27 -38.29 -8.45
N ASN A 63 -14.98 -38.25 -8.14
CA ASN A 63 -14.47 -37.70 -6.87
C ASN A 63 -12.98 -37.29 -6.98
N LEU A 64 -12.45 -36.66 -5.91
CA LEU A 64 -11.04 -36.23 -5.84
C LEU A 64 -10.03 -37.39 -5.95
N ARG A 65 -10.41 -38.62 -5.55
CA ARG A 65 -9.52 -39.78 -5.69
C ARG A 65 -9.34 -40.16 -7.16
N ASP A 66 -10.39 -40.09 -7.98
CA ASP A 66 -10.30 -40.39 -9.40
C ASP A 66 -9.54 -39.28 -10.12
N LEU A 67 -9.75 -38.00 -9.75
CA LEU A 67 -8.91 -36.88 -10.19
C LEU A 67 -7.43 -37.11 -9.87
N SER A 68 -7.12 -37.56 -8.66
CA SER A 68 -5.74 -37.89 -8.26
C SER A 68 -5.10 -38.94 -9.15
N LYS A 69 -5.82 -40.04 -9.49
CA LYS A 69 -5.35 -41.09 -10.39
C LYS A 69 -5.15 -40.56 -11.80
N LEU A 70 -6.05 -39.70 -12.27
CA LEU A 70 -5.94 -39.07 -13.58
C LEU A 70 -4.69 -38.20 -13.64
N ILE A 71 -4.44 -37.35 -12.66
CA ILE A 71 -3.21 -36.54 -12.58
C ILE A 71 -1.96 -37.46 -12.69
N THR A 72 -1.96 -38.61 -11.98
CA THR A 72 -0.84 -39.56 -12.06
C THR A 72 -0.65 -40.08 -13.49
N ARG A 73 -1.73 -40.48 -14.19
CA ARG A 73 -1.66 -40.97 -15.57
C ARG A 73 -1.20 -39.87 -16.52
N PHE A 74 -1.80 -38.69 -16.44
CA PHE A 74 -1.49 -37.55 -17.26
C PHE A 74 0.00 -37.16 -17.17
N VAL A 75 0.54 -37.01 -15.95
CA VAL A 75 1.93 -36.65 -15.73
C VAL A 75 2.88 -37.77 -16.14
N ARG A 76 2.54 -39.03 -15.88
CA ARG A 76 3.37 -40.19 -16.26
C ARG A 76 3.52 -40.28 -17.78
N ASP A 77 2.43 -40.03 -18.50
CA ASP A 77 2.36 -40.24 -19.94
C ASP A 77 2.78 -38.98 -20.74
N SER A 78 3.01 -37.87 -20.05
CA SER A 78 3.53 -36.62 -20.64
C SER A 78 5.02 -36.74 -21.00
N LYS A 79 5.39 -36.18 -22.17
CA LYS A 79 6.78 -36.18 -22.67
C LYS A 79 7.71 -35.25 -21.88
N LYS A 80 7.16 -34.25 -21.21
CA LYS A 80 7.88 -33.28 -20.37
C LYS A 80 7.32 -33.30 -18.96
N ASP A 81 8.14 -32.86 -18.02
CA ASP A 81 7.67 -32.60 -16.65
C ASP A 81 6.60 -31.52 -16.66
N VAL A 82 5.54 -31.70 -15.86
CA VAL A 82 4.37 -30.82 -15.84
C VAL A 82 4.43 -29.84 -14.69
N ILE A 83 4.23 -28.56 -14.97
CA ILE A 83 4.08 -27.49 -13.99
C ILE A 83 2.63 -26.99 -14.05
N LEU A 84 2.00 -26.86 -12.88
CA LEU A 84 0.65 -26.35 -12.73
C LEU A 84 0.65 -24.94 -12.14
N PHE A 85 0.01 -23.99 -12.81
CA PHE A 85 -0.29 -22.66 -12.32
C PHE A 85 -1.79 -22.56 -12.08
N ILE A 86 -2.20 -22.09 -10.91
CA ILE A 86 -3.58 -21.78 -10.59
C ILE A 86 -3.65 -20.35 -10.06
N ASP A 87 -4.37 -19.49 -10.77
CA ASP A 87 -4.62 -18.12 -10.35
C ASP A 87 -5.98 -17.99 -9.64
N GLU A 88 -6.17 -16.92 -8.87
CA GLU A 88 -7.40 -16.61 -8.11
C GLU A 88 -7.82 -17.75 -7.16
N VAL A 89 -6.85 -18.42 -6.54
CA VAL A 89 -7.10 -19.60 -5.68
C VAL A 89 -7.86 -19.26 -4.40
N ASP A 90 -7.83 -18.02 -3.96
CA ASP A 90 -8.46 -17.55 -2.73
C ASP A 90 -9.92 -17.14 -2.89
N LYS A 91 -10.43 -17.02 -4.11
CA LYS A 91 -11.82 -16.67 -4.39
C LYS A 91 -12.81 -17.66 -3.75
N ASN A 92 -12.41 -18.92 -3.69
CA ASN A 92 -13.17 -20.02 -3.10
C ASN A 92 -12.50 -20.63 -1.86
N SER A 93 -11.64 -19.88 -1.21
CA SER A 93 -10.87 -20.31 -0.04
C SER A 93 -11.71 -20.74 1.16
N ASN A 94 -13.00 -20.44 1.15
CA ASN A 94 -14.00 -20.78 2.17
C ASN A 94 -14.51 -22.21 2.06
N ASN A 95 -14.10 -22.95 1.04
CA ASN A 95 -14.75 -24.20 0.72
C ASN A 95 -13.94 -25.39 1.23
N GLN A 96 -14.59 -26.30 1.97
CA GLN A 96 -13.98 -27.51 2.51
C GLN A 96 -13.47 -28.42 1.38
N LEU A 97 -14.16 -28.46 0.23
CA LEU A 97 -13.74 -29.23 -0.94
C LEU A 97 -12.41 -28.69 -1.51
N PHE A 98 -12.27 -27.39 -1.61
CA PHE A 98 -11.02 -26.77 -2.04
C PHE A 98 -9.85 -27.13 -1.09
N LEU A 99 -10.07 -27.09 0.22
CA LEU A 99 -9.07 -27.54 1.20
C LEU A 99 -8.73 -29.03 1.05
N SER A 100 -9.72 -29.86 0.74
CA SER A 100 -9.52 -31.29 0.47
C SER A 100 -8.72 -31.52 -0.82
N PHE A 101 -8.99 -30.75 -1.86
CA PHE A 101 -8.21 -30.72 -3.11
C PHE A 101 -6.75 -30.34 -2.87
N LEU A 102 -6.51 -29.27 -2.12
CA LEU A 102 -5.16 -28.90 -1.72
C LEU A 102 -4.48 -30.01 -0.91
N GLY A 103 -5.20 -30.65 0.01
CA GLY A 103 -4.70 -31.81 0.75
C GLY A 103 -4.33 -32.98 -0.16
N MET A 104 -5.09 -33.22 -1.21
CA MET A 104 -4.81 -34.23 -2.23
C MET A 104 -3.51 -33.90 -3.00
N LEU A 105 -3.34 -32.68 -3.45
CA LEU A 105 -2.10 -32.24 -4.14
C LEU A 105 -0.88 -32.39 -3.24
N ARG A 106 -1.00 -32.01 -1.96
CA ARG A 106 0.06 -32.21 -0.96
C ARG A 106 0.42 -33.68 -0.81
N ASN A 107 -0.55 -34.53 -0.67
CA ASN A 107 -0.31 -35.96 -0.53
C ASN A 107 0.41 -36.55 -1.73
N LYS A 108 0.01 -36.14 -2.94
CA LYS A 108 0.71 -36.54 -4.19
C LYS A 108 2.16 -36.08 -4.21
N TYR A 109 2.44 -34.84 -3.78
CA TYR A 109 3.79 -34.35 -3.66
C TYR A 109 4.64 -35.21 -2.70
N LEU A 110 4.12 -35.55 -1.51
CA LEU A 110 4.82 -36.37 -0.55
C LEU A 110 5.08 -37.80 -1.07
N LEU A 111 4.10 -38.39 -1.75
CA LEU A 111 4.26 -39.71 -2.38
C LEU A 111 5.25 -39.67 -3.53
N ARG A 112 5.31 -38.60 -4.32
CA ARG A 112 6.36 -38.40 -5.35
C ARG A 112 7.75 -38.37 -4.73
N GLN A 113 7.94 -37.67 -3.62
CA GLN A 113 9.23 -37.64 -2.91
C GLN A 113 9.68 -39.03 -2.43
N GLN A 114 8.70 -39.93 -2.16
CA GLN A 114 8.98 -41.34 -1.81
C GLN A 114 9.10 -42.27 -3.02
N GLY A 115 9.00 -41.74 -4.25
CA GLY A 115 9.00 -42.55 -5.48
C GLY A 115 7.73 -43.40 -5.69
N LYS A 116 6.64 -43.13 -4.95
CA LYS A 116 5.39 -43.91 -4.95
C LYS A 116 4.29 -43.34 -5.85
N ASP A 117 4.47 -42.13 -6.37
CA ASP A 117 3.51 -41.46 -7.26
C ASP A 117 4.22 -40.61 -8.31
N LYS A 118 3.49 -40.26 -9.38
CA LYS A 118 3.84 -39.25 -10.38
C LYS A 118 2.84 -38.11 -10.27
N THR A 119 3.36 -36.87 -10.17
CA THR A 119 2.53 -35.68 -10.07
C THR A 119 3.30 -34.48 -10.63
N PHE A 120 2.65 -33.31 -10.68
CA PHE A 120 3.25 -32.07 -11.09
C PHE A 120 4.63 -31.84 -10.49
N SER A 121 5.57 -31.37 -11.29
CA SER A 121 6.93 -31.00 -10.84
C SER A 121 6.87 -29.83 -9.88
N SER A 122 5.99 -28.89 -10.14
CA SER A 122 5.68 -27.78 -9.26
C SER A 122 4.20 -27.40 -9.38
N VAL A 123 3.61 -26.92 -8.30
CA VAL A 123 2.28 -26.29 -8.28
C VAL A 123 2.47 -24.87 -7.77
N ILE A 124 2.15 -23.89 -8.61
CA ILE A 124 2.26 -22.47 -8.30
C ILE A 124 0.85 -21.93 -8.13
N LEU A 125 0.58 -21.40 -6.95
CA LEU A 125 -0.72 -20.87 -6.58
C LEU A 125 -0.59 -19.36 -6.44
N ALA A 126 -1.46 -18.60 -7.11
CA ALA A 126 -1.55 -17.17 -7.01
C ALA A 126 -2.93 -16.76 -6.47
N GLY A 127 -2.95 -15.74 -5.63
CA GLY A 127 -4.15 -15.20 -5.01
C GLY A 127 -3.79 -14.08 -4.04
N VAL A 128 -4.78 -13.37 -3.54
CA VAL A 128 -4.58 -12.23 -2.63
C VAL A 128 -4.21 -12.69 -1.22
N TYR A 129 -4.79 -13.80 -0.74
CA TYR A 129 -4.57 -14.28 0.63
C TYR A 129 -3.60 -15.45 0.66
N ASP A 130 -2.73 -15.45 1.67
CA ASP A 130 -1.83 -16.58 1.93
C ASP A 130 -2.64 -17.84 2.24
N ILE A 131 -2.45 -18.86 1.39
CA ILE A 131 -3.11 -20.18 1.53
C ILE A 131 -2.77 -20.85 2.87
N LYS A 132 -1.60 -20.56 3.45
CA LYS A 132 -1.22 -21.06 4.78
C LYS A 132 -2.18 -20.56 5.86
N ASN A 133 -2.76 -19.39 5.69
CA ASN A 133 -3.63 -18.69 6.64
C ASN A 133 -5.13 -18.79 6.32
N LEU A 134 -5.53 -19.45 5.23
CA LEU A 134 -6.94 -19.59 4.82
C LEU A 134 -7.85 -20.19 5.88
N LYS A 135 -7.33 -21.03 6.76
CA LYS A 135 -8.11 -21.67 7.86
C LYS A 135 -8.56 -20.71 8.96
N LEU A 136 -7.94 -19.55 9.09
CA LEU A 136 -8.25 -18.61 10.18
C LEU A 136 -9.66 -17.98 10.08
N LYS A 137 -10.28 -18.00 8.88
CA LYS A 137 -11.61 -17.40 8.65
C LYS A 137 -12.81 -18.35 8.82
N PHE A 138 -12.60 -19.69 9.00
CA PHE A 138 -13.66 -20.70 8.78
C PHE A 138 -14.06 -21.54 9.96
N ARG A 139 -13.51 -21.34 11.16
CA ARG A 139 -13.90 -22.11 12.33
C ARG A 139 -14.47 -21.21 13.40
N ASN A 140 -15.67 -21.60 13.88
CA ASN A 140 -16.21 -21.14 15.15
C ASN A 140 -15.13 -21.31 16.22
N GLU A 141 -15.11 -20.45 17.22
CA GLU A 141 -14.07 -20.34 18.27
C GLU A 141 -13.68 -21.65 18.97
N ASP A 142 -14.47 -22.71 18.82
CA ASP A 142 -14.30 -23.98 19.50
C ASP A 142 -13.36 -25.00 18.79
N GLU A 143 -12.91 -24.75 17.55
CA GLU A 143 -12.02 -25.68 16.84
C GLU A 143 -10.63 -25.07 16.51
N LYS A 144 -9.87 -24.72 17.53
CA LYS A 144 -8.49 -24.22 17.43
C LYS A 144 -7.46 -25.33 17.15
N LYS A 145 -7.52 -26.01 16.01
CA LYS A 145 -6.39 -26.85 15.55
C LYS A 145 -5.78 -26.27 14.29
N TYR A 146 -4.66 -25.58 14.49
CA TYR A 146 -3.83 -24.93 13.47
C TYR A 146 -2.99 -25.94 12.67
N ASN A 147 -3.57 -26.59 11.66
CA ASN A 147 -2.78 -27.33 10.69
C ASN A 147 -3.28 -27.01 9.28
N SER A 148 -2.63 -26.04 8.63
CA SER A 148 -2.84 -25.83 7.20
C SER A 148 -2.43 -27.07 6.41
N PRO A 149 -3.22 -27.55 5.44
CA PRO A 149 -2.79 -28.63 4.54
C PRO A 149 -1.56 -28.23 3.70
N TRP A 150 -1.21 -26.94 3.63
CA TRP A 150 -0.12 -26.39 2.83
C TRP A 150 1.10 -25.92 3.63
N ASN A 151 1.38 -26.49 4.79
CA ASN A 151 2.63 -26.21 5.50
C ASN A 151 3.92 -26.63 4.73
N ILE A 152 3.78 -27.26 3.57
CA ILE A 152 4.88 -27.59 2.64
C ILE A 152 5.10 -26.50 1.58
N ALA A 153 4.23 -25.50 1.48
CA ALA A 153 4.39 -24.43 0.53
C ALA A 153 5.61 -23.56 0.87
N VAL A 154 6.41 -23.28 -0.11
CA VAL A 154 7.50 -22.33 -0.04
C VAL A 154 7.00 -20.99 -0.56
N ASP A 155 7.33 -19.90 0.14
CA ASP A 155 6.99 -18.56 -0.33
C ASP A 155 7.74 -18.24 -1.61
N PHE A 156 7.08 -17.54 -2.51
CA PHE A 156 7.69 -17.07 -3.74
C PHE A 156 8.45 -15.78 -3.41
N ASP A 157 9.67 -15.93 -2.90
CA ASP A 157 10.51 -14.83 -2.43
C ASP A 157 11.22 -14.12 -3.61
N ILE A 158 10.41 -13.55 -4.51
CA ILE A 158 10.88 -12.70 -5.59
C ILE A 158 10.27 -11.31 -5.40
N ASP A 159 11.13 -10.29 -5.25
CA ASP A 159 10.66 -8.91 -5.25
C ASP A 159 10.17 -8.55 -6.66
N MET A 160 8.86 -8.31 -6.77
CA MET A 160 8.20 -7.93 -8.02
C MET A 160 8.26 -6.42 -8.28
N LYS A 161 8.88 -5.65 -7.39
CA LYS A 161 9.07 -4.20 -7.53
C LYS A 161 10.29 -3.91 -8.38
N PHE A 162 10.19 -2.84 -9.17
CA PHE A 162 11.35 -2.32 -9.88
C PHE A 162 12.31 -1.62 -8.92
N ASN A 163 13.60 -1.88 -9.07
CA ASN A 163 14.62 -1.04 -8.47
C ASN A 163 14.92 0.19 -9.35
N GLU A 164 15.69 1.15 -8.85
CA GLU A 164 16.02 2.38 -9.58
C GLU A 164 16.71 2.13 -10.92
N LYS A 165 17.57 1.11 -11.00
CA LYS A 165 18.30 0.76 -12.23
C LYS A 165 17.38 0.15 -13.29
N GLU A 166 16.40 -0.64 -12.88
CA GLU A 166 15.42 -1.22 -13.79
C GLU A 166 14.49 -0.14 -14.35
N ILE A 167 14.05 0.81 -13.51
CA ILE A 167 13.30 1.99 -13.96
C ILE A 167 14.15 2.82 -14.93
N GLU A 168 15.43 3.07 -14.60
CA GLU A 168 16.35 3.81 -15.50
C GLU A 168 16.52 3.09 -16.84
N SER A 169 16.64 1.76 -16.84
CA SER A 169 16.74 0.96 -18.07
C SER A 169 15.50 1.11 -18.94
N MET A 170 14.32 0.98 -18.35
CA MET A 170 13.03 1.18 -19.03
C MET A 170 12.92 2.59 -19.63
N LEU A 171 13.35 3.61 -18.90
CA LEU A 171 13.33 4.99 -19.37
C LEU A 171 14.33 5.24 -20.51
N LYS A 172 15.51 4.61 -20.51
CA LYS A 172 16.50 4.67 -21.60
C LYS A 172 15.94 4.06 -22.88
N GLU A 173 15.29 2.92 -22.79
CA GLU A 173 14.65 2.28 -23.93
C GLU A 173 13.55 3.17 -24.51
N TYR A 174 12.64 3.67 -23.66
CA TYR A 174 11.59 4.61 -24.06
C TYR A 174 12.17 5.90 -24.69
N SER A 175 13.19 6.50 -24.08
CA SER A 175 13.87 7.71 -24.59
C SER A 175 14.45 7.50 -25.99
N SER A 176 15.06 6.32 -26.21
CA SER A 176 15.62 5.94 -27.51
C SER A 176 14.55 5.72 -28.58
N GLU A 177 13.48 4.98 -28.23
CA GLU A 177 12.39 4.65 -29.17
C GLU A 177 11.56 5.88 -29.59
N LYS A 178 11.27 6.77 -28.64
CA LYS A 178 10.40 7.94 -28.83
C LYS A 178 11.18 9.23 -29.11
N ASN A 179 12.52 9.21 -29.10
CA ASN A 179 13.37 10.39 -29.21
C ASN A 179 13.07 11.48 -28.16
N VAL A 180 12.78 11.04 -26.93
CA VAL A 180 12.48 11.96 -25.80
C VAL A 180 13.74 12.27 -25.03
N ILE A 181 14.05 13.54 -24.84
CA ILE A 181 15.20 14.00 -24.04
C ILE A 181 14.83 13.94 -22.56
N MET A 182 15.63 13.26 -21.75
CA MET A 182 15.45 13.23 -20.30
C MET A 182 16.73 12.84 -19.56
N ASN A 183 16.86 13.32 -18.33
CA ASN A 183 17.84 12.76 -17.39
C ASN A 183 17.25 11.48 -16.78
N THR A 184 17.47 10.34 -17.44
CA THR A 184 16.87 9.05 -17.07
C THR A 184 17.17 8.63 -15.63
N ARG A 185 18.36 8.94 -15.12
CA ARG A 185 18.76 8.63 -13.75
C ARG A 185 17.96 9.44 -12.73
N ASN A 186 17.90 10.76 -12.87
CA ASN A 186 17.17 11.61 -11.94
C ASN A 186 15.66 11.30 -11.96
N ILE A 187 15.11 11.07 -13.16
CA ILE A 187 13.69 10.70 -13.31
C ILE A 187 13.41 9.34 -12.68
N ALA A 188 14.29 8.34 -12.86
CA ALA A 188 14.14 7.04 -12.24
C ALA A 188 14.17 7.11 -10.71
N GLN A 189 15.09 7.89 -10.14
CA GLN A 189 15.16 8.11 -8.70
C GLN A 189 13.90 8.78 -8.16
N LEU A 190 13.38 9.79 -8.87
CA LEU A 190 12.16 10.47 -8.45
C LEU A 190 10.93 9.56 -8.56
N LEU A 191 10.80 8.77 -9.63
CA LEU A 191 9.76 7.75 -9.76
C LEU A 191 9.84 6.73 -8.64
N TYR A 192 11.03 6.21 -8.35
CA TYR A 192 11.23 5.26 -7.26
C TYR A 192 10.84 5.86 -5.90
N ARG A 193 11.20 7.11 -5.65
CA ARG A 193 10.85 7.83 -4.42
C ARG A 193 9.33 7.91 -4.18
N TYR A 194 8.52 8.08 -5.23
CA TYR A 194 7.06 8.12 -5.11
C TYR A 194 6.44 6.73 -5.05
N THR A 195 6.94 5.80 -5.83
CA THR A 195 6.30 4.51 -6.11
C THR A 195 6.89 3.34 -5.33
N SER A 196 8.09 3.50 -4.74
CA SER A 196 8.91 2.41 -4.21
C SER A 196 9.03 1.24 -5.21
N GLY A 197 9.07 1.56 -6.51
CA GLY A 197 9.19 0.59 -7.59
C GLY A 197 7.92 -0.20 -7.90
N TYR A 198 6.76 0.14 -7.32
CA TYR A 198 5.51 -0.57 -7.60
C TYR A 198 5.15 -0.48 -9.10
N PRO A 199 5.14 -1.60 -9.86
CA PRO A 199 5.12 -1.58 -11.33
C PRO A 199 3.98 -0.77 -11.93
N PHE A 200 2.75 -0.97 -11.44
CA PHE A 200 1.59 -0.24 -11.92
C PHE A 200 1.76 1.27 -11.72
N LEU A 201 2.25 1.72 -10.56
CA LEU A 201 2.41 3.15 -10.28
C LEU A 201 3.50 3.78 -11.14
N VAL A 202 4.62 3.08 -11.34
CA VAL A 202 5.72 3.52 -12.23
C VAL A 202 5.20 3.72 -13.65
N THR A 203 4.58 2.67 -14.21
CA THR A 203 4.08 2.71 -15.59
C THR A 203 2.93 3.70 -15.75
N ARG A 204 2.05 3.84 -14.75
CA ARG A 204 0.92 4.79 -14.82
C ARG A 204 1.38 6.23 -14.82
N ILE A 205 2.38 6.61 -14.00
CA ILE A 205 2.97 7.94 -14.03
C ILE A 205 3.59 8.22 -15.39
N CYS A 206 4.41 7.30 -15.92
CA CYS A 206 4.99 7.44 -17.25
C CYS A 206 3.92 7.63 -18.33
N LYS A 207 2.85 6.84 -18.28
CA LYS A 207 1.73 6.94 -19.21
C LYS A 207 1.00 8.29 -19.12
N ILE A 208 0.79 8.82 -17.91
CA ILE A 208 0.19 10.15 -17.74
C ILE A 208 1.05 11.22 -18.36
N ILE A 209 2.37 11.13 -18.23
CA ILE A 209 3.29 12.10 -18.84
C ILE A 209 3.19 11.99 -20.35
N ASP A 210 3.34 10.81 -20.91
CA ASP A 210 3.31 10.57 -22.35
C ASP A 210 1.99 11.04 -22.99
N GLU A 211 0.85 10.63 -22.45
CA GLU A 211 -0.46 10.86 -23.05
C GLU A 211 -1.05 12.26 -22.76
N LYS A 212 -0.77 12.84 -21.58
CA LYS A 212 -1.48 14.04 -21.10
C LYS A 212 -0.61 15.28 -20.99
N LEU A 213 0.67 15.14 -20.62
CA LEU A 213 1.51 16.28 -20.27
C LEU A 213 2.53 16.64 -21.35
N ASN A 214 3.00 15.68 -22.13
CA ASN A 214 4.11 15.83 -23.07
C ASN A 214 3.68 15.73 -24.54
N LYS A 215 2.50 16.23 -24.89
CA LYS A 215 1.95 16.09 -26.25
C LYS A 215 2.78 16.78 -27.35
N GLU A 216 3.54 17.80 -27.00
CA GLU A 216 4.27 18.63 -27.97
C GLU A 216 5.76 18.81 -27.65
N ASN A 217 6.22 18.44 -26.46
CA ASN A 217 7.61 18.57 -26.03
C ASN A 217 8.28 17.22 -25.92
N LEU A 218 9.41 17.07 -26.61
CA LEU A 218 10.24 15.86 -26.58
C LEU A 218 11.15 15.81 -25.34
N GLU A 219 10.83 16.53 -24.28
CA GLU A 219 11.64 16.56 -23.06
C GLU A 219 10.82 16.21 -21.82
N TRP A 220 11.32 15.27 -21.03
CA TRP A 220 10.77 14.93 -19.71
C TRP A 220 11.59 15.58 -18.60
N THR A 221 10.90 16.33 -17.74
CA THR A 221 11.49 17.00 -16.58
C THR A 221 10.94 16.45 -15.27
N GLU A 222 11.60 16.72 -14.14
CA GLU A 222 11.12 16.37 -12.81
C GLU A 222 9.74 16.98 -12.51
N GLU A 223 9.46 18.16 -13.06
CA GLU A 223 8.17 18.85 -12.92
C GLU A 223 7.01 18.02 -13.50
N TYR A 224 7.25 17.30 -14.61
CA TYR A 224 6.23 16.42 -15.19
C TYR A 224 5.92 15.22 -14.27
N ILE A 225 6.92 14.67 -13.58
CA ILE A 225 6.68 13.61 -12.58
C ILE A 225 5.79 14.14 -11.45
N ILE A 226 6.06 15.32 -10.94
CA ILE A 226 5.26 15.94 -9.88
C ILE A 226 3.83 16.21 -10.35
N LYS A 227 3.65 16.73 -11.56
CA LYS A 227 2.32 16.97 -12.16
C LYS A 227 1.56 15.66 -12.39
N ALA A 228 2.25 14.65 -12.92
CA ALA A 228 1.65 13.32 -13.16
C ALA A 228 1.22 12.65 -11.86
N ASN A 229 2.02 12.77 -10.79
CA ASN A 229 1.64 12.27 -9.47
C ASN A 229 0.35 12.95 -8.95
N LYS A 230 0.21 14.27 -9.11
CA LYS A 230 -1.03 14.98 -8.75
C LYS A 230 -2.25 14.48 -9.53
N ILE A 231 -2.09 14.27 -10.84
CA ILE A 231 -3.14 13.72 -11.69
C ILE A 231 -3.52 12.31 -11.22
N LEU A 232 -2.51 11.45 -10.99
CA LEU A 232 -2.71 10.08 -10.52
C LEU A 232 -3.47 10.03 -9.20
N LEU A 233 -3.11 10.88 -8.23
CA LEU A 233 -3.79 10.95 -6.93
C LEU A 233 -5.27 11.36 -7.03
N SER A 234 -5.68 12.04 -8.08
CA SER A 234 -7.08 12.42 -8.34
C SER A 234 -7.84 11.41 -9.21
N GLU A 235 -7.13 10.44 -9.80
CA GLU A 235 -7.77 9.43 -10.65
C GLU A 235 -8.61 8.44 -9.84
N ARG A 236 -9.66 7.92 -10.50
CA ARG A 236 -10.34 6.69 -10.11
C ARG A 236 -9.70 5.55 -10.88
N ASN A 237 -9.15 4.58 -10.17
CA ASN A 237 -8.62 3.35 -10.74
C ASN A 237 -8.82 2.20 -9.76
N THR A 238 -8.81 0.98 -10.25
CA THR A 238 -9.07 -0.23 -9.46
C THR A 238 -8.11 -0.35 -8.27
N LEU A 239 -6.83 -0.03 -8.43
CA LEU A 239 -5.85 -0.10 -7.35
C LEU A 239 -6.23 0.80 -6.16
N PHE A 240 -6.68 2.02 -6.42
CA PHE A 240 -7.08 2.94 -5.36
C PHE A 240 -8.47 2.63 -4.79
N GLU A 241 -9.37 2.13 -5.63
CA GLU A 241 -10.68 1.65 -5.18
C GLU A 241 -10.52 0.46 -4.24
N ASP A 242 -9.68 -0.50 -4.58
CA ASP A 242 -9.37 -1.66 -3.73
C ASP A 242 -8.65 -1.25 -2.44
N LEU A 243 -7.69 -0.31 -2.51
CA LEU A 243 -7.02 0.23 -1.33
C LEU A 243 -8.04 0.78 -0.33
N ILE A 244 -8.94 1.66 -0.79
CA ILE A 244 -9.94 2.30 0.09
C ILE A 244 -10.98 1.28 0.56
N LYS A 245 -11.47 0.40 -0.33
CA LYS A 245 -12.44 -0.65 0.02
C LYS A 245 -11.90 -1.61 1.07
N ASN A 246 -10.66 -2.05 0.93
CA ASN A 246 -10.04 -2.95 1.91
C ASN A 246 -9.85 -2.28 3.27
N VAL A 247 -9.50 -0.99 3.29
CA VAL A 247 -9.41 -0.21 4.52
C VAL A 247 -10.79 -0.03 5.17
N GLU A 248 -11.83 0.28 4.38
CA GLU A 248 -13.20 0.44 4.90
C GLU A 248 -13.79 -0.87 5.43
N ASN A 249 -13.49 -1.99 4.79
CA ASN A 249 -14.00 -3.30 5.17
C ASN A 249 -13.32 -3.89 6.43
N ASN A 250 -12.21 -3.28 6.90
CA ASN A 250 -11.44 -3.76 8.05
C ASN A 250 -11.20 -2.61 9.03
N GLU A 251 -12.11 -2.45 10.02
CA GLU A 251 -12.04 -1.33 10.97
C GLU A 251 -10.72 -1.29 11.75
N GLU A 252 -10.20 -2.42 12.21
CA GLU A 252 -8.92 -2.48 12.93
C GLU A 252 -7.75 -2.04 12.03
N LEU A 253 -7.73 -2.45 10.76
CA LEU A 253 -6.72 -2.00 9.79
C LEU A 253 -6.85 -0.50 9.51
N LYS A 254 -8.08 0.00 9.42
CA LYS A 254 -8.37 1.42 9.19
C LYS A 254 -7.87 2.28 10.35
N ASP A 255 -8.15 1.89 11.60
CA ASP A 255 -7.66 2.59 12.79
C ASP A 255 -6.14 2.51 12.89
N TYR A 256 -5.56 1.35 12.60
CA TYR A 256 -4.11 1.15 12.59
C TYR A 256 -3.40 2.05 11.57
N ILE A 257 -3.93 2.15 10.35
CA ILE A 257 -3.41 3.04 9.30
C ILE A 257 -3.60 4.50 9.70
N PHE A 258 -4.74 4.84 10.31
CA PHE A 258 -4.99 6.19 10.82
C PHE A 258 -3.91 6.59 11.83
N ASP A 259 -3.60 5.74 12.80
CA ASP A 259 -2.56 6.00 13.79
C ASP A 259 -1.18 6.19 13.15
N LEU A 260 -0.82 5.33 12.19
CA LEU A 260 0.45 5.47 11.46
C LEU A 260 0.55 6.78 10.68
N ILE A 261 -0.53 7.13 9.96
CA ILE A 261 -0.51 8.24 9.00
C ILE A 261 -0.85 9.56 9.66
N MET A 262 -1.90 9.58 10.51
CA MET A 262 -2.42 10.82 11.05
C MET A 262 -1.82 11.18 12.41
N ASN A 263 -1.58 10.18 13.26
CA ASN A 263 -0.98 10.38 14.57
C ASN A 263 0.55 10.24 14.56
N GLY A 264 1.12 9.72 13.46
CA GLY A 264 2.57 9.52 13.35
C GLY A 264 3.12 8.47 14.31
N GLU A 265 2.28 7.52 14.77
CA GLU A 265 2.70 6.48 15.69
C GLU A 265 3.70 5.53 15.03
N GLU A 266 4.75 5.18 15.78
CA GLU A 266 5.68 4.13 15.39
C GLU A 266 5.24 2.80 15.97
N LYS A 267 5.08 1.81 15.11
CA LYS A 267 4.69 0.45 15.52
C LYS A 267 5.73 -0.54 15.03
N SER A 268 6.15 -1.47 15.89
CA SER A 268 7.11 -2.52 15.52
C SER A 268 6.50 -3.46 14.50
N PHE A 269 7.29 -3.84 13.49
CA PHE A 269 6.84 -4.79 12.47
C PHE A 269 6.93 -6.21 13.01
N ASN A 270 5.78 -6.90 13.10
CA ASN A 270 5.71 -8.31 13.47
C ASN A 270 4.54 -8.96 12.71
N LEU A 271 4.81 -9.95 11.88
CA LEU A 271 3.80 -10.67 11.10
C LEU A 271 2.89 -11.57 11.92
N ASP A 272 3.22 -11.88 13.19
CA ASP A 272 2.30 -12.56 14.10
C ASP A 272 1.13 -11.66 14.51
N ASN A 273 1.25 -10.35 14.34
CA ASN A 273 0.14 -9.42 14.52
C ASN A 273 -0.79 -9.50 13.29
N PRO A 274 -2.08 -9.87 13.47
CA PRO A 274 -3.01 -10.08 12.36
C PRO A 274 -3.22 -8.84 11.48
N ILE A 275 -3.20 -7.64 12.08
CA ILE A 275 -3.40 -6.38 11.36
C ILE A 275 -2.19 -6.05 10.49
N ILE A 276 -0.98 -6.25 11.03
CA ILE A 276 0.26 -6.03 10.30
C ILE A 276 0.37 -7.04 9.16
N ASN A 277 0.05 -8.32 9.43
CA ASN A 277 0.04 -9.35 8.42
C ASN A 277 -0.96 -9.04 7.30
N LEU A 278 -2.19 -8.63 7.64
CA LEU A 278 -3.20 -8.25 6.66
C LEU A 278 -2.74 -7.06 5.78
N GLY A 279 -2.21 -6.02 6.39
CA GLY A 279 -1.67 -4.88 5.65
C GLY A 279 -0.46 -5.23 4.79
N ASN A 280 0.37 -6.18 5.22
CA ASN A 280 1.49 -6.70 4.43
C ASN A 280 1.01 -7.53 3.23
N VAL A 281 0.03 -8.42 3.42
CA VAL A 281 -0.60 -9.23 2.36
C VAL A 281 -1.25 -8.33 1.29
N PHE A 282 -1.93 -7.26 1.69
CA PHE A 282 -2.47 -6.27 0.75
C PHE A 282 -1.38 -5.38 0.10
N GLY A 283 -0.11 -5.53 0.48
CA GLY A 283 0.98 -4.70 -0.02
C GLY A 283 0.96 -3.26 0.50
N TYR A 284 0.22 -2.99 1.57
CA TYR A 284 0.13 -1.64 2.16
C TYR A 284 1.24 -1.36 3.16
N PHE A 285 1.75 -2.38 3.84
CA PHE A 285 2.80 -2.27 4.82
C PHE A 285 4.11 -2.91 4.35
N ILE A 286 5.21 -2.32 4.78
CA ILE A 286 6.56 -2.87 4.63
C ILE A 286 7.29 -2.81 5.98
N ASN A 287 8.25 -3.71 6.15
CA ASN A 287 9.23 -3.61 7.21
C ASN A 287 10.34 -2.63 6.80
N LYS A 288 10.48 -1.55 7.54
CA LYS A 288 11.62 -0.65 7.41
C LYS A 288 12.28 -0.50 8.78
N ASP A 289 13.47 -1.05 8.90
CA ASP A 289 14.26 -1.00 10.15
C ASP A 289 13.50 -1.50 11.39
N GLY A 290 12.76 -2.61 11.25
CA GLY A 290 11.95 -3.20 12.32
C GLY A 290 10.61 -2.49 12.59
N LYS A 291 10.25 -1.48 11.79
CA LYS A 291 9.03 -0.68 11.96
C LYS A 291 8.08 -0.84 10.79
N VAL A 292 6.79 -0.72 11.08
CA VAL A 292 5.73 -0.70 10.05
C VAL A 292 5.76 0.64 9.32
N LYS A 293 5.83 0.62 8.01
CA LYS A 293 5.69 1.80 7.13
C LYS A 293 4.70 1.51 6.02
N ILE A 294 4.04 2.56 5.52
CA ILE A 294 3.25 2.46 4.28
C ILE A 294 4.21 2.17 3.12
N SER A 295 3.84 1.22 2.26
CA SER A 295 4.73 0.62 1.25
C SER A 295 5.27 1.61 0.21
N ASN A 296 4.53 2.67 -0.09
CA ASN A 296 4.98 3.73 -0.98
C ASN A 296 4.28 5.06 -0.67
N ARG A 297 4.89 6.14 -1.16
CA ARG A 297 4.41 7.51 -0.90
C ARG A 297 3.06 7.81 -1.54
N ILE A 298 2.72 7.20 -2.67
CA ILE A 298 1.43 7.40 -3.34
C ILE A 298 0.29 6.82 -2.50
N PHE A 299 0.45 5.62 -1.95
CA PHE A 299 -0.53 5.05 -1.03
C PHE A 299 -0.67 5.90 0.24
N GLU A 300 0.45 6.35 0.79
CA GLU A 300 0.44 7.26 1.94
C GLU A 300 -0.35 8.54 1.64
N GLN A 301 -0.09 9.20 0.51
CA GLN A 301 -0.79 10.41 0.10
C GLN A 301 -2.29 10.15 -0.18
N ARG A 302 -2.62 9.02 -0.81
CA ARG A 302 -4.02 8.66 -1.10
C ARG A 302 -4.82 8.41 0.18
N LEU A 303 -4.25 7.65 1.12
CA LEU A 303 -4.85 7.38 2.43
C LEU A 303 -4.97 8.67 3.26
N TYR A 304 -3.94 9.50 3.24
CA TYR A 304 -4.00 10.81 3.87
C TYR A 304 -5.17 11.67 3.35
N ASN A 305 -5.30 11.78 2.02
CA ASN A 305 -6.39 12.52 1.40
C ASN A 305 -7.77 11.94 1.78
N TYR A 306 -7.87 10.61 1.86
CA TYR A 306 -9.08 9.93 2.29
C TYR A 306 -9.47 10.29 3.73
N TYR A 307 -8.55 10.20 4.69
CA TYR A 307 -8.85 10.56 6.08
C TYR A 307 -9.13 12.06 6.25
N SER A 308 -8.36 12.91 5.57
CA SER A 308 -8.58 14.36 5.61
C SER A 308 -9.96 14.76 5.08
N SER A 309 -10.41 14.16 3.98
CA SER A 309 -11.74 14.47 3.41
C SER A 309 -12.90 14.05 4.33
N LYS A 310 -12.72 12.95 5.09
CA LYS A 310 -13.74 12.55 6.11
C LYS A 310 -13.87 13.53 7.24
N LEU A 311 -12.79 14.21 7.61
CA LEU A 311 -12.84 15.25 8.64
C LEU A 311 -13.42 16.55 8.11
N GLU A 312 -13.05 16.95 6.89
CA GLU A 312 -13.63 18.12 6.23
C GLU A 312 -15.17 18.05 6.21
N ASN A 313 -15.73 16.85 6.05
CA ASN A 313 -17.17 16.61 6.10
C ASN A 313 -17.78 16.69 7.51
N LYS A 314 -16.99 16.58 8.58
CA LYS A 314 -17.45 16.65 9.96
C LYS A 314 -17.36 18.06 10.55
N VAL A 315 -16.57 18.93 9.95
CA VAL A 315 -16.27 20.27 10.44
C VAL A 315 -16.56 21.26 9.32
N ASP A 316 -17.46 22.21 9.55
CA ASP A 316 -17.69 23.32 8.62
C ASP A 316 -16.52 24.31 8.71
N MET A 317 -15.50 24.08 7.89
CA MET A 317 -14.34 24.96 7.80
C MET A 317 -14.49 26.10 6.78
N SER A 318 -15.61 26.16 6.07
CA SER A 318 -15.83 27.12 4.98
C SER A 318 -15.82 28.58 5.44
N SER A 319 -16.26 28.84 6.66
CA SER A 319 -16.30 30.19 7.25
C SER A 319 -14.92 30.74 7.68
N TYR A 320 -13.88 29.86 7.74
CA TYR A 320 -12.54 30.22 8.23
C TYR A 320 -11.51 30.41 7.10
N ASN A 321 -11.89 30.13 5.85
CA ASN A 321 -10.99 30.09 4.70
C ASN A 321 -10.94 31.42 3.93
N PHE A 322 -10.22 32.39 4.44
CA PHE A 322 -9.84 33.59 3.68
C PHE A 322 -8.43 33.40 3.11
N LYS A 323 -8.31 32.56 2.07
CA LYS A 323 -7.02 32.21 1.41
C LYS A 323 -6.17 33.44 1.08
N GLU A 324 -6.78 34.47 0.54
CA GLU A 324 -6.12 35.72 0.12
C GLU A 324 -5.44 36.46 1.27
N ASN A 325 -5.88 36.27 2.51
CA ASN A 325 -5.33 36.96 3.68
C ASN A 325 -4.02 36.33 4.21
N PHE A 326 -3.66 35.16 3.74
CA PHE A 326 -2.50 34.40 4.24
C PHE A 326 -1.38 34.27 3.22
N ILE A 327 -1.61 34.66 1.97
CA ILE A 327 -0.65 34.56 0.89
C ILE A 327 0.12 35.88 0.77
N THR A 328 1.45 35.76 0.75
CA THR A 328 2.35 36.86 0.47
C THR A 328 2.93 36.73 -0.93
N SER A 329 3.69 37.73 -1.41
CA SER A 329 4.35 37.68 -2.72
C SER A 329 5.36 36.54 -2.85
N THR A 330 5.93 36.05 -1.74
CA THR A 330 7.00 35.04 -1.73
C THR A 330 6.58 33.71 -1.10
N GLY A 331 5.54 33.69 -0.28
CA GLY A 331 5.16 32.51 0.47
C GLY A 331 3.86 32.68 1.28
N LEU A 332 3.86 32.26 2.55
CA LEU A 332 2.74 32.35 3.47
C LEU A 332 3.08 33.19 4.69
N ASP A 333 2.13 34.03 5.13
CA ASP A 333 2.17 34.58 6.49
C ASP A 333 1.77 33.51 7.50
N PHE A 334 2.74 32.63 7.81
CA PHE A 334 2.50 31.44 8.63
C PHE A 334 2.16 31.80 10.08
N LYS A 335 2.64 32.91 10.60
CA LYS A 335 2.21 33.43 11.90
C LYS A 335 0.72 33.72 11.95
N LYS A 336 0.23 34.40 10.92
CA LYS A 336 -1.19 34.76 10.81
C LYS A 336 -2.06 33.51 10.66
N ILE A 337 -1.59 32.50 9.94
CA ILE A 337 -2.25 31.19 9.82
C ILE A 337 -2.38 30.55 11.21
N LEU A 338 -1.30 30.49 11.98
CA LEU A 338 -1.34 29.87 13.32
C LEU A 338 -2.24 30.61 14.29
N LEU A 339 -2.24 31.94 14.27
CA LEU A 339 -3.15 32.74 15.12
C LEU A 339 -4.62 32.50 14.74
N ARG A 340 -4.91 32.36 13.44
CA ARG A 340 -6.27 32.03 13.00
C ARG A 340 -6.67 30.61 13.35
N PHE A 341 -5.74 29.66 13.29
CA PHE A 341 -5.96 28.29 13.77
C PHE A 341 -6.24 28.26 15.27
N GLN A 342 -5.50 29.03 16.07
CA GLN A 342 -5.75 29.16 17.52
C GLN A 342 -7.17 29.69 17.78
N GLN A 343 -7.60 30.70 17.03
CA GLN A 343 -8.94 31.24 17.16
C GLN A 343 -10.01 30.21 16.76
N PHE A 344 -9.81 29.48 15.66
CA PHE A 344 -10.67 28.38 15.24
C PHE A 344 -10.83 27.31 16.33
N ILE A 345 -9.73 26.86 16.94
CA ILE A 345 -9.80 25.89 18.03
C ILE A 345 -10.56 26.47 19.24
N LYS A 346 -10.35 27.73 19.56
CA LYS A 346 -11.05 28.39 20.65
C LYS A 346 -12.55 28.51 20.43
N GLU A 347 -12.98 28.80 19.22
CA GLU A 347 -14.40 29.03 18.86
C GLU A 347 -15.16 27.68 18.73
N GLU A 348 -14.56 26.70 18.02
CA GLU A 348 -15.26 25.47 17.66
C GLU A 348 -15.03 24.32 18.66
N TYR A 349 -13.88 24.30 19.35
CA TYR A 349 -13.45 23.15 20.17
C TYR A 349 -13.27 23.46 21.65
N SER A 350 -13.61 24.65 22.11
CA SER A 350 -13.52 25.01 23.54
C SER A 350 -14.42 24.16 24.46
N SER A 351 -15.46 23.52 23.87
CA SER A 351 -16.43 22.67 24.59
C SER A 351 -16.35 21.18 24.26
N ILE A 352 -15.45 20.78 23.36
CA ILE A 352 -15.32 19.39 22.90
C ILE A 352 -14.35 18.59 23.79
N ASP A 353 -14.61 17.30 23.90
CA ASP A 353 -13.83 16.32 24.65
C ASP A 353 -12.33 16.41 24.35
N SER A 354 -11.54 16.63 25.39
CA SER A 354 -10.08 16.70 25.31
C SER A 354 -9.44 15.47 24.65
N LYS A 355 -10.06 14.28 24.77
CA LYS A 355 -9.60 13.05 24.13
C LYS A 355 -9.68 13.11 22.60
N PHE A 356 -10.64 13.82 22.05
CA PHE A 356 -10.76 14.00 20.60
C PHE A 356 -9.60 14.85 20.07
N ILE A 357 -9.30 16.00 20.71
CA ILE A 357 -8.24 16.89 20.26
C ILE A 357 -6.86 16.25 20.48
N GLU A 358 -6.67 15.47 21.55
CA GLU A 358 -5.43 14.73 21.78
C GLU A 358 -5.14 13.73 20.64
N ARG A 359 -6.17 13.07 20.15
CA ARG A 359 -6.08 12.12 19.03
C ARG A 359 -6.03 12.79 17.66
N GLU A 360 -6.81 13.85 17.48
CA GLU A 360 -7.11 14.42 16.17
C GLU A 360 -6.45 15.80 15.93
N GLY A 361 -5.70 16.34 16.90
CA GLY A 361 -5.18 17.71 16.84
C GLY A 361 -4.28 17.98 15.63
N ARG A 362 -3.42 17.03 15.27
CA ARG A 362 -2.59 17.13 14.07
C ARG A 362 -3.43 17.17 12.81
N LEU A 363 -4.43 16.32 12.74
CA LEU A 363 -5.34 16.22 11.61
C LEU A 363 -6.19 17.48 11.45
N LEU A 364 -6.64 18.06 12.56
CA LEU A 364 -7.37 19.34 12.55
C LEU A 364 -6.51 20.47 11.97
N PHE A 365 -5.24 20.54 12.37
CA PHE A 365 -4.32 21.53 11.80
C PHE A 365 -4.10 21.32 10.31
N LEU A 366 -3.88 20.08 9.88
CA LEU A 366 -3.68 19.75 8.49
C LEU A 366 -4.94 20.02 7.64
N ALA A 367 -6.12 19.69 8.15
CA ALA A 367 -7.40 20.01 7.50
C ALA A 367 -7.63 21.53 7.41
N PHE A 368 -7.25 22.28 8.45
CA PHE A 368 -7.34 23.74 8.47
C PHE A 368 -6.43 24.40 7.44
N ILE A 369 -5.18 23.93 7.29
CA ILE A 369 -4.22 24.59 6.40
C ILE A 369 -4.37 24.14 4.95
N LYS A 370 -4.88 22.95 4.68
CA LYS A 370 -5.02 22.38 3.34
C LYS A 370 -5.72 23.29 2.31
N PRO A 371 -6.86 23.94 2.60
CA PRO A 371 -7.48 24.87 1.66
C PRO A 371 -6.61 26.10 1.36
N ILE A 372 -5.79 26.54 2.31
CA ILE A 372 -4.91 27.69 2.15
C ILE A 372 -3.80 27.38 1.15
N ILE A 373 -3.21 26.17 1.25
CA ILE A 373 -2.11 25.72 0.39
C ILE A 373 -2.58 25.00 -0.87
N ASN A 374 -3.89 24.76 -1.02
CA ASN A 374 -4.44 23.93 -2.09
C ASN A 374 -4.12 24.49 -3.48
N GLY A 375 -3.56 23.64 -4.32
CA GLY A 375 -3.18 23.91 -5.71
C GLY A 375 -1.75 24.43 -5.92
N ILE A 376 -1.06 24.94 -4.89
CA ILE A 376 0.29 25.47 -4.99
C ILE A 376 1.25 24.84 -3.98
N GLY A 377 0.79 24.58 -2.75
CA GLY A 377 1.61 24.02 -1.67
C GLY A 377 1.57 22.50 -1.57
N PHE A 378 2.55 21.95 -0.88
CA PHE A 378 2.64 20.54 -0.50
C PHE A 378 2.79 20.43 1.00
N ASP A 379 1.94 19.63 1.62
CA ASP A 379 2.15 19.16 2.97
C ASP A 379 2.98 17.87 2.94
N PHE A 380 4.09 17.88 3.64
CA PHE A 380 4.86 16.67 3.90
C PHE A 380 4.60 16.26 5.34
N LYS A 381 4.16 15.02 5.53
CA LYS A 381 4.23 14.40 6.84
C LYS A 381 5.66 13.98 7.08
N GLU A 382 6.22 14.27 8.18
CA GLU A 382 7.51 13.79 8.65
C GLU A 382 8.62 13.75 7.59
N VAL A 383 9.55 14.66 7.69
CA VAL A 383 10.88 14.49 7.09
C VAL A 383 11.72 13.75 8.12
N GLN A 384 12.05 12.48 7.83
CA GLN A 384 13.05 11.77 8.62
C GLN A 384 14.42 12.34 8.25
N ILE A 385 14.98 13.17 9.12
CA ILE A 385 16.26 13.84 8.88
C ILE A 385 17.42 13.04 9.48
N SER A 386 17.16 12.21 10.49
CA SER A 386 18.08 11.22 11.05
C SER A 386 17.28 10.10 11.70
N GLU A 387 17.93 8.96 11.97
CA GLU A 387 17.29 7.77 12.54
C GLU A 387 16.57 7.99 13.90
N GLU A 388 16.83 9.12 14.58
CA GLU A 388 16.33 9.39 15.92
C GLU A 388 15.36 10.59 16.04
N LYS A 389 15.16 11.40 14.97
CA LYS A 389 14.39 12.66 15.08
C LYS A 389 13.32 12.77 13.99
N ARG A 390 12.09 13.07 14.36
CA ARG A 390 10.94 13.27 13.50
C ARG A 390 10.31 14.63 13.71
N LEU A 391 10.04 15.34 12.62
CA LEU A 391 9.20 16.53 12.59
C LEU A 391 7.74 16.13 12.36
N ASP A 392 6.83 16.83 13.04
CA ASP A 392 5.40 16.52 12.91
C ASP A 392 4.82 16.94 11.56
N VAL A 393 5.14 18.14 11.06
CA VAL A 393 4.63 18.65 9.78
C VAL A 393 5.65 19.54 9.09
N VAL A 394 5.91 19.29 7.82
CA VAL A 394 6.67 20.18 6.94
C VAL A 394 5.77 20.63 5.82
N ILE A 395 5.60 21.93 5.67
CA ILE A 395 4.80 22.53 4.61
C ILE A 395 5.72 23.26 3.66
N THR A 396 5.60 22.94 2.37
CA THR A 396 6.29 23.66 1.31
C THR A 396 5.26 24.42 0.49
N TYR A 397 5.43 25.74 0.39
CA TYR A 397 4.59 26.60 -0.42
C TYR A 397 5.44 27.48 -1.31
N LEU A 398 5.26 27.40 -2.62
CA LEU A 398 6.17 27.97 -3.62
C LEU A 398 7.60 27.45 -3.40
N LYS A 399 8.52 28.33 -3.00
CA LYS A 399 9.93 28.01 -2.69
C LYS A 399 10.21 28.02 -1.18
N GLU A 400 9.23 28.40 -0.37
CA GLU A 400 9.37 28.52 1.07
C GLU A 400 9.02 27.21 1.77
N LYS A 401 9.74 26.90 2.85
CA LYS A 401 9.57 25.73 3.69
C LYS A 401 9.25 26.14 5.12
N TYR A 402 8.19 25.59 5.69
CA TYR A 402 7.69 25.85 7.03
C TYR A 402 7.74 24.58 7.85
N LEU A 403 8.54 24.57 8.94
CA LEU A 403 8.63 23.45 9.86
C LEU A 403 7.73 23.70 11.07
N VAL A 404 6.80 22.78 11.30
CA VAL A 404 5.79 22.86 12.35
C VAL A 404 5.89 21.63 13.24
N GLU A 405 6.17 21.84 14.50
CA GLU A 405 6.13 20.80 15.54
C GLU A 405 4.79 20.89 16.29
N LEU A 406 4.14 19.76 16.55
CA LEU A 406 2.92 19.68 17.32
C LEU A 406 3.18 18.92 18.61
N LYS A 407 2.86 19.51 19.76
CA LYS A 407 3.09 18.92 21.08
C LYS A 407 1.86 19.02 21.98
N ILE A 408 1.67 18.00 22.81
CA ILE A 408 0.76 18.06 23.94
C ILE A 408 1.51 18.67 25.13
N TRP A 409 0.89 19.64 25.80
CA TRP A 409 1.47 20.22 26.99
C TRP A 409 1.57 19.20 28.12
N ARG A 410 2.79 18.89 28.53
CA ARG A 410 3.09 17.97 29.64
C ARG A 410 4.05 18.59 30.66
N GLY A 411 4.06 19.93 30.73
CA GLY A 411 4.92 20.70 31.64
C GLY A 411 6.16 21.32 30.97
N GLU A 412 6.83 22.21 31.69
CA GLU A 412 7.90 23.04 31.13
C GLU A 412 9.13 22.26 30.65
N GLU A 413 9.53 21.20 31.35
CA GLU A 413 10.70 20.40 30.93
C GLU A 413 10.45 19.69 29.58
N TYR A 414 9.23 19.17 29.37
CA TYR A 414 8.85 18.54 28.12
C TYR A 414 8.78 19.56 26.97
N HIS A 415 8.29 20.76 27.30
CA HIS A 415 8.26 21.89 26.37
C HIS A 415 9.66 22.31 25.93
N LYS A 416 10.62 22.46 26.84
CA LYS A 416 12.02 22.78 26.52
C LYS A 416 12.68 21.74 25.62
N LYS A 417 12.38 20.44 25.82
CA LYS A 417 12.86 19.37 24.93
C LYS A 417 12.29 19.52 23.50
N GLY A 418 11.00 19.83 23.37
CA GLY A 418 10.37 20.08 22.08
C GLY A 418 10.96 21.29 21.35
N LEU A 419 11.21 22.38 22.05
CA LEU A 419 11.86 23.56 21.50
C LEU A 419 13.29 23.26 21.01
N LYS A 420 14.08 22.53 21.77
CA LYS A 420 15.43 22.12 21.35
C LYS A 420 15.40 21.21 20.14
N GLN A 421 14.47 20.26 20.11
CA GLN A 421 14.29 19.38 18.97
C GLN A 421 13.98 20.17 17.70
N LEU A 422 13.05 21.13 17.75
CA LEU A 422 12.70 21.96 16.60
C LEU A 422 13.89 22.85 16.19
N SER A 423 14.66 23.40 17.13
CA SER A 423 15.87 24.18 16.84
C SER A 423 16.91 23.36 16.07
N ASP A 424 17.18 22.11 16.50
CA ASP A 424 18.09 21.20 15.81
C ASP A 424 17.62 20.90 14.37
N TYR A 425 16.31 20.77 14.16
CA TYR A 425 15.75 20.56 12.82
C TYR A 425 15.87 21.80 11.92
N LEU A 426 15.66 22.98 12.48
CA LEU A 426 15.84 24.23 11.73
C LEU A 426 17.28 24.39 11.26
N GLU A 427 18.26 24.00 12.12
CA GLU A 427 19.68 24.02 11.76
C GLU A 427 19.97 23.08 10.57
N ILE A 428 19.52 21.84 10.65
CA ILE A 428 19.70 20.83 9.57
C ILE A 428 19.08 21.28 8.26
N ASN A 429 17.97 22.03 8.31
CA ASN A 429 17.27 22.52 7.11
C ASN A 429 17.68 23.94 6.67
N GLU A 430 18.70 24.53 7.30
CA GLU A 430 19.21 25.88 7.01
C GLU A 430 18.10 26.95 7.12
N LEU A 431 17.19 26.80 8.09
CA LEU A 431 16.08 27.71 8.35
C LEU A 431 16.27 28.45 9.65
N ASP A 432 15.89 29.74 9.69
CA ASP A 432 16.02 30.60 10.86
C ASP A 432 14.74 30.68 11.70
N CYS A 433 13.61 30.25 11.15
CA CYS A 433 12.31 30.33 11.81
C CYS A 433 11.55 28.99 11.75
N GLY A 434 10.99 28.59 12.90
CA GLY A 434 10.12 27.43 13.04
C GLY A 434 8.84 27.76 13.80
N TYR A 435 7.92 26.79 13.83
CA TYR A 435 6.58 26.95 14.38
C TYR A 435 6.26 25.81 15.32
N LEU A 436 5.58 26.12 16.44
CA LEU A 436 5.21 25.16 17.46
C LEU A 436 3.74 25.33 17.83
N ILE A 437 2.96 24.25 17.72
CA ILE A 437 1.57 24.21 18.18
C ILE A 437 1.52 23.35 19.43
N ILE A 438 1.03 23.92 20.54
CA ILE A 438 0.96 23.27 21.85
C ILE A 438 -0.49 23.06 22.22
N TYR A 439 -0.94 21.81 22.23
CA TYR A 439 -2.26 21.44 22.70
C TYR A 439 -2.28 21.32 24.21
N ASN A 440 -3.03 22.21 24.87
CA ASN A 440 -3.15 22.25 26.34
C ASN A 440 -4.54 21.80 26.78
N PHE A 441 -4.63 20.64 27.44
CA PHE A 441 -5.87 20.03 27.91
C PHE A 441 -6.18 20.32 29.38
N ASN A 442 -5.44 21.23 30.03
CA ASN A 442 -5.74 21.62 31.39
C ASN A 442 -7.07 22.39 31.47
N LYS A 443 -7.81 22.19 32.57
CA LYS A 443 -9.08 22.88 32.82
C LYS A 443 -8.98 24.42 32.79
N THR A 444 -7.81 24.95 33.15
CA THR A 444 -7.48 26.39 33.17
C THR A 444 -6.48 26.72 32.07
N LYS A 445 -6.78 26.33 30.82
CA LYS A 445 -5.86 26.60 29.71
C LYS A 445 -5.91 28.07 29.28
N GLU A 446 -4.74 28.61 28.96
CA GLU A 446 -4.62 29.95 28.37
C GLU A 446 -4.25 29.83 26.89
N TYR A 447 -5.01 30.53 26.04
CA TYR A 447 -4.69 30.69 24.64
C TYR A 447 -3.68 31.83 24.49
N LYS A 448 -2.40 31.51 24.39
CA LYS A 448 -1.33 32.49 24.23
C LYS A 448 -0.50 32.22 22.99
N SER A 449 0.23 33.22 22.55
CA SER A 449 1.24 33.08 21.51
C SER A 449 2.49 33.85 21.90
N GLU A 450 3.66 33.30 21.62
CA GLU A 450 4.92 33.95 21.89
C GLU A 450 5.99 33.58 20.86
N THR A 451 7.02 34.40 20.78
CA THR A 451 8.21 34.09 19.99
C THR A 451 9.36 33.78 20.93
N ILE A 452 9.90 32.58 20.81
CA ILE A 452 10.95 32.07 21.69
C ILE A 452 12.24 31.97 20.88
N MET A 453 13.34 32.44 21.43
CA MET A 453 14.68 32.25 20.86
C MET A 453 15.31 31.02 21.50
N VAL A 454 15.72 30.06 20.66
CA VAL A 454 16.43 28.86 21.09
C VAL A 454 17.69 28.75 20.22
N ASP A 455 18.85 28.86 20.89
CA ASP A 455 20.12 29.07 20.23
C ASP A 455 20.04 30.31 19.28
N SER A 456 20.31 30.16 18.02
CA SER A 456 20.17 31.24 17.00
C SER A 456 18.81 31.22 16.28
N LYS A 457 17.93 30.26 16.59
CA LYS A 457 16.68 30.03 15.84
C LYS A 457 15.47 30.70 16.52
N LYS A 458 14.56 31.21 15.70
CA LYS A 458 13.34 31.88 16.12
C LYS A 458 12.15 30.93 16.02
N ILE A 459 11.51 30.61 17.12
CA ILE A 459 10.35 29.70 17.16
C ILE A 459 9.11 30.50 17.55
N PHE A 460 8.11 30.51 16.67
CA PHE A 460 6.81 31.08 16.98
C PHE A 460 5.90 29.96 17.53
N ALA A 461 5.52 30.08 18.79
CA ALA A 461 4.69 29.10 19.49
C ALA A 461 3.28 29.63 19.75
N ILE A 462 2.28 28.76 19.59
CA ILE A 462 0.88 28.99 19.97
C ILE A 462 0.40 27.89 20.91
N TRP A 463 -0.46 28.27 21.90
CA TRP A 463 -1.17 27.34 22.78
C TRP A 463 -2.65 27.26 22.37
N VAL A 464 -3.14 26.05 22.16
CA VAL A 464 -4.52 25.77 21.73
C VAL A 464 -5.24 24.80 22.67
#